data_0e61d203a1dbbdbe3103067f7c899a4b
#
_entry.id   0e61d203a1dbbdbe3103067f7c899a4b
#
_cell.length_a   1.000
_cell.length_b   1.000
_cell.length_c   1.000
_cell.angle_alpha   90.00
_cell.angle_beta   90.00
_cell.angle_gamma   90.00
#
_symmetry.space_group_name_H-M   'P 1'
#
loop_
_entity.id
_entity.type
_entity.pdbx_description
1 polymer ?
#
loop_
_entity_poly.entity_id
_entity_poly.type
_entity_poly.pdbx_seq_one_letter_code
_entity_poly.pdbx_strand_id
1 'polypeptide(L)'
;QYDVGDYYTTPSVTAGSEKRNLVMIYLESGEQTLADDELFEKDAFVPLKEATTAEKGWQSIEDFQQYKGGGWTMAGIVSTQCGIPLKGTGLGGGNSSSGTDARNVGDGDVDTYLGGTTCLGDILQDNGYSNVFMGGASSTFAAKKTFLTGHGYDEVLGLADWRAAGEAEEDFRPDWGLSDERLMANAKDKVDELHAGAKQTGRPFNLSVL
;
A
#
# COMPACT_ATOMS: atom_id res chain seq x y z
N GLN A 1 -22.54 -6.49 -18.64
CA GLN A 1 -21.92 -5.21 -18.24
C GLN A 1 -22.13 -5.11 -16.73
N TYR A 2 -21.05 -5.25 -15.94
CA TYR A 2 -21.13 -5.13 -14.49
C TYR A 2 -21.24 -3.65 -14.12
N ASP A 3 -22.16 -3.30 -13.23
CA ASP A 3 -22.24 -1.97 -12.67
C ASP A 3 -21.12 -1.81 -11.65
N VAL A 4 -20.40 -0.69 -11.68
CA VAL A 4 -19.36 -0.37 -10.69
C VAL A 4 -19.95 -0.32 -9.28
N GLY A 5 -21.23 0.09 -9.17
CA GLY A 5 -21.96 0.09 -7.91
C GLY A 5 -22.08 -1.27 -7.22
N ASP A 6 -22.03 -2.36 -7.97
CA ASP A 6 -22.11 -3.72 -7.43
C ASP A 6 -20.88 -4.10 -6.58
N TYR A 7 -19.77 -3.36 -6.73
CA TYR A 7 -18.52 -3.57 -5.99
C TYR A 7 -18.41 -2.68 -4.74
N TYR A 8 -19.23 -1.65 -4.64
CA TYR A 8 -19.23 -0.73 -3.48
C TYR A 8 -20.14 -1.28 -2.38
N THR A 9 -19.64 -2.22 -1.62
CA THR A 9 -20.35 -2.75 -0.45
C THR A 9 -19.61 -2.35 0.82
N THR A 10 -20.36 -1.95 1.84
CA THR A 10 -19.77 -1.73 3.16
C THR A 10 -19.41 -3.10 3.75
N PRO A 11 -18.12 -3.39 4.00
CA PRO A 11 -17.74 -4.66 4.57
C PRO A 11 -18.25 -4.79 6.00
N SER A 12 -18.75 -5.98 6.34
CA SER A 12 -19.06 -6.33 7.73
C SER A 12 -17.88 -7.12 8.30
N VAL A 13 -17.23 -6.57 9.30
CA VAL A 13 -16.06 -7.18 9.94
C VAL A 13 -16.36 -7.46 11.41
N THR A 14 -16.15 -8.71 11.81
CA THR A 14 -16.19 -9.08 13.23
C THR A 14 -14.75 -9.30 13.68
N ALA A 15 -14.28 -8.42 14.56
CA ALA A 15 -12.94 -8.57 15.14
C ALA A 15 -12.90 -9.79 16.07
N GLY A 16 -11.87 -10.61 15.94
CA GLY A 16 -11.57 -11.66 16.89
C GLY A 16 -11.13 -11.09 18.25
N SER A 17 -11.16 -11.94 19.28
CA SER A 17 -10.68 -11.57 20.62
C SER A 17 -9.16 -11.30 20.67
N GLU A 18 -8.42 -11.97 19.80
CA GLU A 18 -6.98 -11.77 19.65
C GLU A 18 -6.68 -10.96 18.40
N LYS A 19 -6.10 -9.79 18.61
CA LYS A 19 -5.68 -8.89 17.52
C LYS A 19 -4.20 -9.11 17.23
N ARG A 20 -3.89 -9.49 15.99
CA ARG A 20 -2.51 -9.66 15.52
C ARG A 20 -2.02 -8.40 14.84
N ASN A 21 -0.72 -8.15 14.91
CA ASN A 21 -0.10 -7.13 14.08
C ASN A 21 -0.15 -7.55 12.61
N LEU A 22 -0.27 -6.58 11.73
CA LEU A 22 -0.24 -6.77 10.28
C LEU A 22 0.97 -6.06 9.69
N VAL A 23 1.74 -6.75 8.87
CA VAL A 23 2.74 -6.15 7.99
C VAL A 23 2.40 -6.51 6.56
N MET A 24 2.18 -5.49 5.73
CA MET A 24 1.86 -5.65 4.31
C MET A 24 3.01 -5.07 3.48
N ILE A 25 3.60 -5.89 2.62
CA ILE A 25 4.69 -5.49 1.74
C ILE A 25 4.20 -5.56 0.30
N TYR A 26 4.25 -4.42 -0.38
CA TYR A 26 3.95 -4.30 -1.79
C TYR A 26 5.23 -4.42 -2.60
N LEU A 27 5.32 -5.40 -3.46
CA LEU A 27 6.38 -5.53 -4.45
C LEU A 27 5.90 -4.90 -5.76
N GLU A 28 5.98 -3.58 -5.84
CA GLU A 28 5.55 -2.87 -7.03
C GLU A 28 6.45 -3.20 -8.23
N SER A 29 5.85 -3.32 -9.41
CA SER A 29 6.52 -3.73 -10.65
C SER A 29 7.18 -5.12 -10.58
N GLY A 30 6.88 -5.89 -9.55
CA GLY A 30 7.29 -7.29 -9.42
C GLY A 30 6.48 -8.18 -10.35
N GLU A 31 6.93 -8.32 -11.59
CA GLU A 31 6.27 -9.14 -12.60
C GLU A 31 6.65 -10.62 -12.45
N GLN A 32 5.67 -11.51 -12.47
CA GLN A 32 5.90 -12.94 -12.29
C GLN A 32 6.82 -13.54 -13.37
N THR A 33 6.87 -12.94 -14.56
CA THR A 33 7.79 -13.33 -15.62
C THR A 33 9.26 -13.23 -15.23
N LEU A 34 9.60 -12.38 -14.26
CA LEU A 34 10.96 -12.28 -13.71
C LEU A 34 11.37 -13.50 -12.86
N ALA A 35 10.42 -14.37 -12.56
CA ALA A 35 10.63 -15.65 -11.88
C ALA A 35 10.85 -16.82 -12.85
N ASP A 36 10.86 -16.57 -14.15
CA ASP A 36 11.03 -17.56 -15.21
C ASP A 36 12.50 -17.63 -15.64
N ASP A 37 13.19 -18.68 -15.25
CA ASP A 37 14.61 -18.92 -15.59
C ASP A 37 14.80 -19.55 -16.99
N GLU A 38 13.73 -19.85 -17.71
CA GLU A 38 13.77 -20.17 -19.14
C GLU A 38 13.81 -18.90 -20.00
N LEU A 39 13.22 -17.80 -19.51
CA LEU A 39 13.19 -16.50 -20.19
C LEU A 39 14.33 -15.58 -19.80
N PHE A 40 14.83 -15.70 -18.58
CA PHE A 40 15.87 -14.84 -18.00
C PHE A 40 17.06 -15.69 -17.53
N GLU A 41 18.22 -15.07 -17.37
CA GLU A 41 19.44 -15.75 -16.92
C GLU A 41 19.29 -16.44 -15.54
N LYS A 42 18.34 -15.96 -14.73
CA LYS A 42 18.01 -16.50 -13.41
C LYS A 42 16.64 -16.02 -12.95
N ASP A 43 16.00 -16.83 -12.12
CA ASP A 43 14.82 -16.44 -11.36
C ASP A 43 15.18 -15.34 -10.34
N ALA A 44 14.63 -14.15 -10.53
CA ALA A 44 14.87 -13.01 -9.63
C ALA A 44 14.19 -13.15 -8.25
N PHE A 45 13.18 -14.03 -8.13
CA PHE A 45 12.40 -14.22 -6.90
C PHE A 45 12.86 -15.41 -6.05
N VAL A 46 13.97 -16.07 -6.35
CA VAL A 46 14.47 -17.19 -5.55
C VAL A 46 14.55 -16.84 -4.05
N PRO A 47 15.14 -15.70 -3.63
CA PRO A 47 15.19 -15.38 -2.20
C PRO A 47 13.80 -15.23 -1.56
N LEU A 48 12.83 -14.67 -2.29
CA LEU A 48 11.46 -14.54 -1.81
C LEU A 48 10.78 -15.91 -1.70
N LYS A 49 10.90 -16.75 -2.74
CA LYS A 49 10.36 -18.11 -2.75
C LYS A 49 10.92 -18.96 -1.60
N GLU A 50 12.22 -18.85 -1.33
CA GLU A 50 12.87 -19.54 -0.21
C GLU A 50 12.41 -19.01 1.16
N ALA A 51 12.12 -17.71 1.27
CA ALA A 51 11.62 -17.11 2.50
C ALA A 51 10.16 -17.44 2.79
N THR A 52 9.34 -17.67 1.75
CA THR A 52 7.87 -17.78 1.84
C THR A 52 7.35 -19.19 1.53
N THR A 53 8.01 -20.23 2.07
CA THR A 53 7.57 -21.61 1.87
C THR A 53 6.40 -22.00 2.78
N ALA A 54 5.61 -22.99 2.35
CA ALA A 54 4.50 -23.51 3.15
C ALA A 54 4.96 -24.08 4.50
N GLU A 55 6.15 -24.68 4.56
CA GLU A 55 6.72 -25.20 5.81
C GLU A 55 7.04 -24.07 6.82
N LYS A 56 7.24 -22.84 6.34
CA LYS A 56 7.41 -21.66 7.17
C LYS A 56 6.07 -20.98 7.50
N GLY A 57 4.94 -21.60 7.16
CA GLY A 57 3.60 -21.12 7.45
C GLY A 57 3.06 -20.10 6.46
N TRP A 58 3.69 -19.93 5.29
CA TRP A 58 3.21 -19.06 4.24
C TRP A 58 2.15 -19.75 3.38
N GLN A 59 1.26 -18.95 2.83
CA GLN A 59 0.24 -19.38 1.89
C GLN A 59 0.33 -18.51 0.63
N SER A 60 0.16 -19.15 -0.52
CA SER A 60 0.08 -18.48 -1.81
C SER A 60 -1.37 -18.43 -2.29
N ILE A 61 -1.73 -17.35 -2.96
CA ILE A 61 -2.99 -17.25 -3.69
C ILE A 61 -2.66 -17.56 -5.14
N GLU A 62 -3.18 -18.68 -5.62
CA GLU A 62 -3.06 -19.07 -7.02
C GLU A 62 -4.04 -18.26 -7.88
N ASP A 63 -3.72 -18.10 -9.16
CA ASP A 63 -4.55 -17.39 -10.15
C ASP A 63 -4.91 -15.93 -9.77
N PHE A 64 -4.09 -15.30 -8.94
CA PHE A 64 -4.25 -13.87 -8.66
C PHE A 64 -4.05 -13.07 -9.94
N GLN A 65 -5.08 -12.31 -10.34
CA GLN A 65 -5.07 -11.54 -11.56
C GLN A 65 -5.29 -10.06 -11.29
N GLN A 66 -4.55 -9.24 -12.03
CA GLN A 66 -4.74 -7.82 -12.03
C GLN A 66 -5.90 -7.45 -12.97
N TYR A 67 -6.81 -6.60 -12.51
CA TYR A 67 -7.88 -6.12 -13.38
C TYR A 67 -7.34 -5.17 -14.46
N LYS A 68 -8.05 -5.05 -15.59
CA LYS A 68 -7.66 -4.17 -16.69
C LYS A 68 -7.64 -2.71 -16.25
N GLY A 69 -6.46 -2.07 -16.33
CA GLY A 69 -6.22 -0.71 -15.85
C GLY A 69 -5.72 -0.62 -14.41
N GLY A 70 -5.51 -1.77 -13.75
CA GLY A 70 -4.97 -1.87 -12.39
C GLY A 70 -3.45 -1.79 -12.27
N GLY A 71 -2.73 -1.70 -13.40
CA GLY A 71 -1.27 -1.80 -13.45
C GLY A 71 -0.53 -0.52 -13.08
N TRP A 72 -0.86 0.09 -11.94
CA TRP A 72 -0.13 1.24 -11.40
C TRP A 72 -0.38 1.39 -9.90
N THR A 73 0.51 2.09 -9.22
CA THR A 73 0.62 2.19 -7.76
C THR A 73 -0.70 2.39 -7.03
N MET A 74 -1.44 3.46 -7.34
CA MET A 74 -2.68 3.76 -6.62
C MET A 74 -3.80 2.78 -6.93
N ALA A 75 -3.84 2.22 -8.14
CA ALA A 75 -4.79 1.17 -8.46
C ALA A 75 -4.53 -0.11 -7.67
N GLY A 76 -3.27 -0.46 -7.48
CA GLY A 76 -2.85 -1.57 -6.60
C GLY A 76 -3.20 -1.33 -5.14
N ILE A 77 -2.88 -0.14 -4.62
CA ILE A 77 -3.20 0.26 -3.24
C ILE A 77 -4.73 0.23 -3.02
N VAL A 78 -5.50 0.90 -3.86
CA VAL A 78 -6.97 0.96 -3.71
C VAL A 78 -7.60 -0.42 -3.80
N SER A 79 -7.19 -1.25 -4.75
CA SER A 79 -7.75 -2.61 -4.89
C SER A 79 -7.46 -3.51 -3.70
N THR A 80 -6.28 -3.40 -3.10
CA THR A 80 -5.89 -4.21 -1.94
C THR A 80 -6.43 -3.65 -0.62
N GLN A 81 -6.52 -2.34 -0.50
CA GLN A 81 -7.02 -1.68 0.71
C GLN A 81 -8.55 -1.62 0.79
N CYS A 82 -9.22 -1.44 -0.36
CA CYS A 82 -10.67 -1.21 -0.36
C CYS A 82 -11.46 -2.31 -1.08
N GLY A 83 -10.79 -3.29 -1.71
CA GLY A 83 -11.46 -4.39 -2.43
C GLY A 83 -12.21 -3.94 -3.70
N ILE A 84 -11.91 -2.76 -4.23
CA ILE A 84 -12.57 -2.19 -5.41
C ILE A 84 -11.57 -1.83 -6.50
N PRO A 85 -11.95 -1.87 -7.79
CA PRO A 85 -11.10 -1.40 -8.86
C PRO A 85 -11.07 0.14 -8.89
N LEU A 86 -9.89 0.74 -8.88
CA LEU A 86 -9.74 2.16 -9.17
C LEU A 86 -9.88 2.39 -10.67
N LYS A 87 -11.04 2.85 -11.10
CA LYS A 87 -11.28 3.28 -12.48
C LYS A 87 -11.15 4.81 -12.56
N GLY A 88 -10.07 5.26 -13.19
CA GLY A 88 -9.79 6.69 -13.32
C GLY A 88 -10.86 7.40 -14.13
N THR A 89 -11.32 8.47 -13.63
CA THR A 89 -11.86 9.75 -14.09
C THR A 89 -12.76 10.41 -13.05
N GLY A 90 -12.91 9.85 -11.87
CA GLY A 90 -13.88 10.28 -10.87
C GLY A 90 -13.32 10.68 -9.52
N LEU A 91 -12.14 11.26 -9.45
CA LEU A 91 -11.57 11.77 -8.17
C LEU A 91 -12.11 13.15 -7.76
N GLY A 92 -13.13 13.61 -8.42
CA GLY A 92 -13.83 14.83 -8.03
C GLY A 92 -15.31 14.64 -8.26
N GLY A 93 -16.13 14.79 -7.26
CA GLY A 93 -17.59 14.83 -7.34
C GLY A 93 -18.11 16.06 -8.10
N GLY A 94 -17.42 16.44 -9.15
CA GLY A 94 -17.74 17.54 -10.04
C GLY A 94 -17.78 17.04 -11.48
N ASN A 95 -18.81 17.47 -12.19
CA ASN A 95 -19.11 17.20 -13.60
C ASN A 95 -18.00 17.79 -14.53
N SER A 96 -16.74 17.38 -14.36
CA SER A 96 -15.66 17.83 -15.23
C SER A 96 -15.49 16.82 -16.37
N SER A 97 -15.97 17.21 -17.54
CA SER A 97 -15.73 16.57 -18.83
C SER A 97 -14.27 16.62 -19.32
N SER A 98 -13.37 17.09 -18.48
CA SER A 98 -11.93 17.10 -18.65
C SER A 98 -11.37 15.95 -17.84
N GLY A 99 -11.11 14.81 -18.49
CA GLY A 99 -10.53 13.62 -17.88
C GLY A 99 -9.13 13.91 -17.34
N THR A 100 -9.05 14.39 -16.10
CA THR A 100 -7.78 14.47 -15.39
C THR A 100 -7.34 13.04 -15.10
N ASP A 101 -6.22 12.63 -15.68
CA ASP A 101 -5.62 11.34 -15.38
C ASP A 101 -5.36 11.30 -13.88
N ALA A 102 -5.88 10.29 -13.20
CA ALA A 102 -5.70 10.11 -11.74
C ALA A 102 -4.22 10.14 -11.31
N ARG A 103 -3.30 9.86 -12.24
CA ARG A 103 -1.85 9.96 -12.01
C ARG A 103 -1.34 11.38 -11.82
N ASN A 104 -2.06 12.35 -12.35
CA ASN A 104 -1.70 13.77 -12.29
C ASN A 104 -2.39 14.52 -11.14
N VAL A 105 -3.15 13.83 -10.31
CA VAL A 105 -3.78 14.40 -9.13
C VAL A 105 -2.75 14.45 -8.00
N GLY A 106 -2.49 15.64 -7.45
CA GLY A 106 -1.63 15.83 -6.27
C GLY A 106 -2.43 15.91 -4.98
N ASP A 107 -1.72 15.81 -3.85
CA ASP A 107 -2.31 16.11 -2.55
C ASP A 107 -2.81 17.54 -2.51
N GLY A 108 -3.83 17.96 -2.25
CA GLY A 108 -4.36 19.33 -2.29
C GLY A 108 -5.21 19.64 -3.52
N ASP A 109 -5.22 18.76 -4.53
CA ASP A 109 -6.15 18.84 -5.64
C ASP A 109 -7.51 18.21 -5.28
N VAL A 110 -7.51 17.37 -4.24
CA VAL A 110 -8.71 16.71 -3.72
C VAL A 110 -8.73 16.79 -2.19
N ASP A 111 -9.87 17.17 -1.64
CA ASP A 111 -10.08 17.20 -0.19
C ASP A 111 -10.34 15.81 0.38
N THR A 112 -10.91 14.91 -0.41
CA THR A 112 -11.21 13.54 -0.04
C THR A 112 -10.97 12.59 -1.22
N TYR A 113 -10.38 11.45 -0.94
CA TYR A 113 -10.14 10.40 -1.94
C TYR A 113 -10.95 9.16 -1.57
N LEU A 114 -12.00 8.84 -2.37
CA LEU A 114 -12.91 7.72 -2.13
C LEU A 114 -13.60 7.74 -0.75
N GLY A 115 -13.89 8.92 -0.21
CA GLY A 115 -14.43 9.09 1.14
C GLY A 115 -15.77 8.39 1.46
N GLY A 116 -16.45 7.85 0.45
CA GLY A 116 -17.66 7.02 0.63
C GLY A 116 -17.38 5.52 0.72
N THR A 117 -16.11 5.10 0.65
CA THR A 117 -15.70 3.70 0.64
C THR A 117 -15.03 3.34 1.96
N THR A 118 -15.34 2.19 2.52
CA THR A 118 -14.64 1.67 3.70
C THR A 118 -13.46 0.83 3.25
N CYS A 119 -12.27 1.18 3.70
CA CYS A 119 -11.02 0.51 3.36
C CYS A 119 -10.42 -0.22 4.57
N LEU A 120 -9.41 -1.03 4.35
CA LEU A 120 -8.75 -1.80 5.41
C LEU A 120 -8.24 -0.91 6.55
N GLY A 121 -7.64 0.24 6.21
CA GLY A 121 -7.15 1.18 7.21
C GLY A 121 -8.25 1.70 8.13
N ASP A 122 -9.45 2.01 7.59
CA ASP A 122 -10.61 2.43 8.39
C ASP A 122 -11.03 1.32 9.36
N ILE A 123 -11.14 0.08 8.85
CA ILE A 123 -11.52 -1.08 9.65
C ILE A 123 -10.51 -1.32 10.78
N LEU A 124 -9.23 -1.24 10.47
CA LEU A 124 -8.17 -1.45 11.46
C LEU A 124 -8.16 -0.32 12.50
N GLN A 125 -8.33 0.94 12.08
CA GLN A 125 -8.43 2.07 12.98
C GLN A 125 -9.61 1.94 13.96
N ASP A 126 -10.80 1.57 13.45
CA ASP A 126 -11.99 1.30 14.26
C ASP A 126 -11.78 0.15 15.25
N ASN A 127 -10.88 -0.75 14.93
CA ASN A 127 -10.48 -1.85 15.81
C ASN A 127 -9.27 -1.52 16.70
N GLY A 128 -8.86 -0.26 16.76
CA GLY A 128 -7.83 0.23 17.66
C GLY A 128 -6.40 -0.02 17.22
N TYR A 129 -6.17 -0.28 15.93
CA TYR A 129 -4.83 -0.38 15.36
C TYR A 129 -4.16 0.98 15.21
N SER A 130 -2.84 0.99 15.29
CA SER A 130 -1.99 2.06 14.78
C SER A 130 -1.60 1.73 13.34
N ASN A 131 -1.97 2.59 12.38
CA ASN A 131 -1.74 2.34 10.97
C ASN A 131 -0.63 3.24 10.45
N VAL A 132 0.42 2.63 9.89
CA VAL A 132 1.59 3.33 9.32
C VAL A 132 1.82 2.88 7.88
N PHE A 133 2.08 3.81 7.00
CA PHE A 133 2.51 3.55 5.62
C PHE A 133 3.91 4.13 5.40
N MET A 134 4.77 3.34 4.76
CA MET A 134 6.12 3.72 4.36
C MET A 134 6.30 3.45 2.87
N GLY A 135 6.63 4.48 2.10
CA GLY A 135 6.95 4.35 0.68
C GLY A 135 8.29 4.98 0.34
N GLY A 136 9.05 4.41 -0.58
CA GLY A 136 10.31 4.99 -1.06
C GLY A 136 10.08 6.26 -1.87
N ALA A 137 9.02 6.29 -2.67
CA ALA A 137 8.66 7.37 -3.57
C ALA A 137 7.86 8.50 -2.88
N SER A 138 7.54 9.55 -3.65
CA SER A 138 6.73 10.66 -3.15
C SER A 138 5.37 10.20 -2.64
N SER A 139 5.04 10.58 -1.40
CA SER A 139 3.73 10.35 -0.81
C SER A 139 2.64 11.22 -1.43
N THR A 140 3.01 12.33 -2.09
CA THR A 140 2.05 13.23 -2.74
C THR A 140 1.65 12.79 -4.16
N PHE A 141 2.37 11.83 -4.74
CA PHE A 141 2.05 11.30 -6.06
C PHE A 141 0.64 10.69 -6.08
N ALA A 142 -0.17 11.15 -7.04
CA ALA A 142 -1.55 10.71 -7.24
C ALA A 142 -2.42 10.78 -5.97
N ALA A 143 -2.20 11.82 -5.15
CA ALA A 143 -2.89 12.04 -3.87
C ALA A 143 -2.83 10.85 -2.90
N LYS A 144 -1.75 10.07 -2.95
CA LYS A 144 -1.57 8.87 -2.12
C LYS A 144 -1.67 9.18 -0.63
N LYS A 145 -1.07 10.29 -0.17
CA LYS A 145 -1.13 10.71 1.23
C LYS A 145 -2.57 11.06 1.63
N THR A 146 -3.26 11.85 0.81
CA THR A 146 -4.68 12.19 1.03
C THR A 146 -5.55 10.93 1.13
N PHE A 147 -5.34 9.95 0.25
CA PHE A 147 -6.04 8.67 0.31
C PHE A 147 -5.78 7.94 1.62
N LEU A 148 -4.51 7.70 1.96
CA LEU A 148 -4.13 6.90 3.13
C LEU A 148 -4.58 7.56 4.43
N THR A 149 -4.36 8.88 4.60
CA THR A 149 -4.80 9.59 5.79
C THR A 149 -6.33 9.68 5.90
N GLY A 150 -7.01 9.79 4.76
CA GLY A 150 -8.47 9.76 4.69
C GLY A 150 -9.07 8.39 5.01
N HIS A 151 -8.27 7.32 4.95
CA HIS A 151 -8.67 5.94 5.24
C HIS A 151 -7.90 5.33 6.42
N GLY A 152 -7.73 6.11 7.48
CA GLY A 152 -7.34 5.61 8.79
C GLY A 152 -5.85 5.36 9.00
N TYR A 153 -4.95 5.85 8.12
CA TYR A 153 -3.52 5.81 8.38
C TYR A 153 -3.08 7.00 9.23
N ASP A 154 -2.49 6.71 10.38
CA ASP A 154 -2.01 7.70 11.36
C ASP A 154 -0.73 8.38 10.87
N GLU A 155 0.14 7.64 10.16
CA GLU A 155 1.43 8.10 9.66
C GLU A 155 1.63 7.64 8.22
N VAL A 156 2.06 8.55 7.34
CA VAL A 156 2.36 8.27 5.94
C VAL A 156 3.71 8.89 5.60
N LEU A 157 4.72 8.04 5.46
CA LEU A 157 6.10 8.42 5.16
C LEU A 157 6.43 8.20 3.68
N GLY A 158 7.16 9.15 3.11
CA GLY A 158 7.59 9.11 1.73
C GLY A 158 8.90 9.87 1.51
N LEU A 159 9.25 10.11 0.25
CA LEU A 159 10.52 10.73 -0.17
C LEU A 159 10.93 11.96 0.65
N ALA A 160 10.00 12.87 0.93
CA ALA A 160 10.31 14.09 1.67
C ALA A 160 10.69 13.79 3.13
N ASP A 161 10.06 12.78 3.71
CA ASP A 161 10.31 12.37 5.09
C ASP A 161 11.70 11.73 5.24
N TRP A 162 12.10 10.91 4.25
CA TRP A 162 13.43 10.29 4.22
C TRP A 162 14.55 11.31 4.08
N ARG A 163 14.36 12.32 3.23
CA ARG A 163 15.30 13.44 3.13
C ARG A 163 15.38 14.23 4.42
N ALA A 164 14.26 14.50 5.05
CA ALA A 164 14.21 15.17 6.35
C ALA A 164 14.85 14.34 7.48
N ALA A 165 14.77 13.01 7.40
CA ALA A 165 15.41 12.09 8.33
C ALA A 165 16.94 12.00 8.15
N GLY A 166 17.49 12.54 7.04
CA GLY A 166 18.92 12.59 6.79
C GLY A 166 19.49 11.36 6.07
N GLU A 167 18.67 10.63 5.34
CA GLU A 167 19.14 9.57 4.41
C GLU A 167 20.12 10.19 3.40
N ALA A 168 21.18 9.45 3.06
CA ALA A 168 22.23 9.93 2.18
C ALA A 168 21.74 10.06 0.72
N GLU A 169 22.18 11.09 -0.01
CA GLU A 169 21.73 11.31 -1.40
C GLU A 169 22.05 10.12 -2.33
N GLU A 170 23.13 9.39 -2.09
CA GLU A 170 23.48 8.17 -2.84
C GLU A 170 22.48 7.01 -2.67
N ASP A 171 21.68 7.06 -1.62
CA ASP A 171 20.63 6.06 -1.35
C ASP A 171 19.32 6.36 -2.08
N PHE A 172 19.22 7.52 -2.72
CA PHE A 172 18.06 7.86 -3.53
C PHE A 172 18.27 7.47 -4.99
N ARG A 173 17.26 6.86 -5.58
CA ARG A 173 17.20 6.59 -7.02
C ARG A 173 16.64 7.81 -7.75
N PRO A 174 17.28 8.30 -8.80
CA PRO A 174 16.74 9.40 -9.60
C PRO A 174 15.28 9.11 -10.01
N ASP A 175 14.43 10.08 -9.82
CA ASP A 175 12.99 10.05 -10.17
C ASP A 175 12.11 9.03 -9.42
N TRP A 176 12.71 8.14 -8.58
CA TRP A 176 11.96 7.06 -7.92
C TRP A 176 11.87 7.19 -6.40
N GLY A 177 12.87 7.73 -5.74
CA GLY A 177 12.87 7.90 -4.29
C GLY A 177 13.92 7.08 -3.55
N LEU A 178 13.69 6.79 -2.29
CA LEU A 178 14.61 6.00 -1.46
C LEU A 178 14.77 4.58 -2.02
N SER A 179 15.98 4.05 -1.99
CA SER A 179 16.25 2.68 -2.43
C SER A 179 15.52 1.65 -1.56
N ASP A 180 15.16 0.51 -2.17
CA ASP A 180 14.46 -0.57 -1.46
C ASP A 180 15.27 -1.10 -0.27
N GLU A 181 16.60 -1.15 -0.41
CA GLU A 181 17.50 -1.57 0.67
C GLU A 181 17.35 -0.66 1.90
N ARG A 182 17.35 0.66 1.70
CA ARG A 182 17.20 1.62 2.79
C ARG A 182 15.77 1.67 3.31
N LEU A 183 14.79 1.60 2.42
CA LEU A 183 13.39 1.54 2.82
C LEU A 183 13.11 0.33 3.70
N MET A 184 13.62 -0.85 3.34
CA MET A 184 13.44 -2.06 4.14
C MET A 184 14.24 -2.04 5.45
N ALA A 185 15.40 -1.37 5.51
CA ALA A 185 16.10 -1.13 6.76
C ALA A 185 15.25 -0.26 7.71
N ASN A 186 14.75 0.87 7.22
CA ASN A 186 13.86 1.74 7.98
C ASN A 186 12.54 1.04 8.39
N ALA A 187 12.00 0.17 7.52
CA ALA A 187 10.80 -0.60 7.84
C ALA A 187 11.04 -1.60 8.98
N LYS A 188 12.21 -2.22 9.05
CA LYS A 188 12.57 -3.11 10.16
C LYS A 188 12.67 -2.33 11.49
N ASP A 189 13.32 -1.18 11.48
CA ASP A 189 13.41 -0.31 12.65
C ASP A 189 12.00 0.15 13.09
N LYS A 190 11.13 0.49 12.14
CA LYS A 190 9.74 0.86 12.41
C LYS A 190 8.92 -0.30 13.00
N VAL A 191 9.13 -1.53 12.54
CA VAL A 191 8.50 -2.73 13.16
C VAL A 191 8.90 -2.87 14.61
N ASP A 192 10.19 -2.69 14.93
CA ASP A 192 10.68 -2.79 16.30
C ASP A 192 10.08 -1.69 17.20
N GLU A 193 10.00 -0.45 16.69
CA GLU A 193 9.35 0.68 17.37
C GLU A 193 7.87 0.39 17.65
N LEU A 194 7.12 0.01 16.61
CA LEU A 194 5.69 -0.28 16.70
C LEU A 194 5.40 -1.48 17.62
N HIS A 195 6.25 -2.50 17.56
CA HIS A 195 6.13 -3.67 18.45
C HIS A 195 6.39 -3.32 19.92
N ALA A 196 7.38 -2.48 20.19
CA ALA A 196 7.63 -1.99 21.54
C ALA A 196 6.45 -1.15 22.04
N GLY A 197 5.89 -0.27 21.21
CA GLY A 197 4.70 0.50 21.52
C GLY A 197 3.47 -0.38 21.76
N ALA A 198 3.26 -1.39 20.95
CA ALA A 198 2.16 -2.34 21.11
C ALA A 198 2.23 -3.11 22.44
N LYS A 199 3.44 -3.50 22.87
CA LYS A 199 3.65 -4.15 24.18
C LYS A 199 3.30 -3.24 25.36
N GLN A 200 3.55 -1.94 25.23
CA GLN A 200 3.28 -0.96 26.29
C GLN A 200 1.80 -0.59 26.39
N THR A 201 1.14 -0.44 25.23
CA THR A 201 -0.22 0.08 25.14
C THR A 201 -1.30 -0.98 24.98
N GLY A 202 -0.93 -2.21 24.58
CA GLY A 202 -1.85 -3.25 24.12
C GLY A 202 -2.50 -2.95 22.76
N ARG A 203 -2.06 -1.88 22.06
CA ARG A 203 -2.59 -1.46 20.77
C ARG A 203 -1.83 -2.15 19.65
N PRO A 204 -2.48 -3.00 18.83
CA PRO A 204 -1.83 -3.64 17.70
C PRO A 204 -1.48 -2.61 16.60
N PHE A 205 -0.61 -2.98 15.68
CA PHE A 205 -0.25 -2.11 14.57
C PHE A 205 -0.47 -2.78 13.20
N ASN A 206 -0.62 -1.94 12.21
CA ASN A 206 -0.51 -2.27 10.79
C ASN A 206 0.60 -1.41 10.18
N LEU A 207 1.54 -2.05 9.53
CA LEU A 207 2.59 -1.41 8.75
C LEU A 207 2.47 -1.85 7.29
N SER A 208 2.24 -0.88 6.39
CA SER A 208 2.27 -1.11 4.95
C SER A 208 3.52 -0.48 4.35
N VAL A 209 4.28 -1.24 3.56
CA VAL A 209 5.55 -0.82 2.93
C VAL A 209 5.44 -0.98 1.42
N LEU A 210 5.86 0.04 0.63
CA LEU A 210 5.80 0.05 -0.83
C LEU A 210 7.02 0.74 -1.45
#